data_5e3e7bf0da165afa62486ca5c30ceb21
#
_entry.id   5e3e7bf0da165afa62486ca5c30ceb21
#
_cell.length_a   1.000
_cell.length_b   1.000
_cell.length_c   1.000
_cell.angle_alpha   90.00
_cell.angle_beta   90.00
_cell.angle_gamma   90.00
#
_symmetry.space_group_name_H-M   'P 1'
#
loop_
_entity.id
_entity.type
_entity.pdbx_description
1 polymer ?
#
loop_
_entity_poly.entity_id
_entity_poly.type
_entity_poly.pdbx_seq_one_letter_code
_entity_poly.pdbx_strand_id
1 'polypeptide(L)'
;DMARIYSDGSFMILGRKDNVINSGGIKIQAEEMEKRLQSLIDVPFVITSVPDRRLGQAVTLLIEGRLHLTAIEGRIQAVLEPYYRPKYIRMVNHIPRTENGKINRAECRILAQNLHLGGKEE
;
A
#
# COMPACT_ATOMS: atom_id res chain seq x y z
N ASP A 1 -14.47 6.19 8.14
CA ASP A 1 -13.82 4.89 8.37
C ASP A 1 -14.82 3.77 8.11
N MET A 2 -14.29 2.67 7.61
CA MET A 2 -15.10 1.47 7.40
C MET A 2 -15.19 0.67 8.69
N ALA A 3 -16.39 0.14 8.97
CA ALA A 3 -16.63 -0.61 10.18
C ALA A 3 -17.66 -1.70 9.94
N ARG A 4 -17.64 -2.72 10.79
CA ARG A 4 -18.62 -3.79 10.80
C ARG A 4 -19.24 -3.84 12.19
N ILE A 5 -20.57 -3.82 12.23
CA ILE A 5 -21.31 -3.88 13.49
C ILE A 5 -21.72 -5.33 13.73
N TYR A 6 -21.45 -5.83 14.92
CA TYR A 6 -21.82 -7.19 15.30
C TYR A 6 -23.16 -7.20 16.02
N SER A 7 -23.75 -8.39 16.12
CA SER A 7 -25.09 -8.53 16.71
C SER A 7 -25.15 -8.14 18.17
N ASP A 8 -24.03 -8.13 18.87
CA ASP A 8 -23.95 -7.72 20.28
C ASP A 8 -23.78 -6.20 20.47
N GLY A 9 -23.80 -5.45 19.35
CA GLY A 9 -23.64 -4.00 19.40
C GLY A 9 -22.20 -3.52 19.29
N SER A 10 -21.24 -4.43 19.28
CA SER A 10 -19.84 -4.05 19.09
C SER A 10 -19.54 -3.85 17.61
N PHE A 11 -18.40 -3.26 17.35
CA PHE A 11 -17.98 -3.06 15.96
C PHE A 11 -16.46 -3.16 15.86
N MET A 12 -15.99 -3.47 14.64
CA MET A 12 -14.57 -3.52 14.33
C MET A 12 -14.27 -2.53 13.21
N ILE A 13 -13.22 -1.73 13.40
CA ILE A 13 -12.74 -0.84 12.35
C ILE A 13 -11.96 -1.69 11.36
N LEU A 14 -12.42 -1.71 10.09
CA LEU A 14 -11.78 -2.48 9.02
C LEU A 14 -10.69 -1.71 8.30
N GLY A 15 -10.61 -0.40 8.54
CA GLY A 15 -9.67 0.50 7.87
C GLY A 15 -10.37 1.78 7.50
N ARG A 16 -9.64 2.69 6.92
CA ARG A 16 -10.20 3.97 6.52
C ARG A 16 -10.75 3.88 5.10
N LYS A 17 -11.92 4.46 4.91
CA LYS A 17 -12.60 4.42 3.61
C LYS A 17 -11.75 5.04 2.50
N ASP A 18 -11.03 6.12 2.79
CA ASP A 18 -10.21 6.82 1.81
C ASP A 18 -8.90 6.10 1.46
N ASN A 19 -8.62 4.97 2.12
CA ASN A 19 -7.46 4.13 1.82
C ASN A 19 -7.86 2.89 1.01
N VAL A 20 -9.04 2.89 0.44
CA VAL A 20 -9.47 1.83 -0.47
C VAL A 20 -8.97 2.15 -1.87
N ILE A 21 -8.33 1.19 -2.50
CA ILE A 21 -7.79 1.32 -3.85
C ILE A 21 -8.67 0.52 -4.78
N ASN A 22 -9.19 1.17 -5.81
CA ASN A 22 -10.03 0.50 -6.81
C ASN A 22 -9.17 0.21 -8.04
N SER A 23 -8.72 -1.03 -8.15
CA SER A 23 -7.83 -1.47 -9.21
C SER A 23 -8.53 -2.45 -10.13
N GLY A 24 -8.93 -1.97 -11.31
CA GLY A 24 -9.59 -2.82 -12.30
C GLY A 24 -10.90 -3.42 -11.81
N GLY A 25 -11.65 -2.71 -10.98
CA GLY A 25 -12.90 -3.18 -10.40
C GLY A 25 -12.74 -3.96 -9.10
N ILE A 26 -11.50 -4.22 -8.70
CA ILE A 26 -11.21 -4.91 -7.44
C ILE A 26 -10.91 -3.85 -6.38
N LYS A 27 -11.62 -3.90 -5.27
CA LYS A 27 -11.41 -2.98 -4.17
C LYS A 27 -10.41 -3.57 -3.19
N ILE A 28 -9.32 -2.85 -2.96
CA ILE A 28 -8.23 -3.28 -2.11
C ILE A 28 -8.11 -2.28 -0.97
N GLN A 29 -8.22 -2.79 0.25
CA GLN A 29 -8.07 -1.95 1.43
C GLN A 29 -6.58 -1.96 1.82
N ALA A 30 -5.95 -0.78 1.78
CA ALA A 30 -4.50 -0.65 1.91
C ALA A 30 -3.98 -1.25 3.22
N GLU A 31 -4.63 -0.95 4.33
CA GLU A 31 -4.17 -1.45 5.63
C GLU A 31 -4.27 -2.97 5.75
N GLU A 32 -5.27 -3.56 5.11
CA GLU A 32 -5.42 -5.01 5.10
C GLU A 32 -4.29 -5.68 4.33
N MET A 33 -3.93 -5.14 3.17
CA MET A 33 -2.80 -5.65 2.40
C MET A 33 -1.50 -5.48 3.18
N GLU A 34 -1.31 -4.32 3.81
CA GLU A 34 -0.12 -4.09 4.63
C GLU A 34 0.02 -5.12 5.73
N LYS A 35 -1.10 -5.49 6.35
CA LYS A 35 -1.10 -6.50 7.40
C LYS A 35 -0.64 -7.86 6.87
N ARG A 36 -1.07 -8.23 5.68
CA ARG A 36 -0.66 -9.49 5.05
C ARG A 36 0.82 -9.50 4.67
N LEU A 37 1.37 -8.35 4.34
CA LEU A 37 2.78 -8.23 3.95
C LEU A 37 3.72 -8.05 5.14
N GLN A 38 3.20 -7.81 6.32
CA GLN A 38 3.99 -7.45 7.50
C GLN A 38 5.02 -8.50 7.87
N SER A 39 4.71 -9.78 7.66
CA SER A 39 5.64 -10.88 7.96
C SER A 39 6.72 -11.05 6.90
N LEU A 40 6.58 -10.40 5.76
CA LEU A 40 7.50 -10.55 4.64
C LEU A 40 8.51 -9.41 4.53
N ILE A 41 8.19 -8.26 5.11
CA ILE A 41 9.00 -7.04 4.95
C ILE A 41 9.36 -6.53 6.35
N ASP A 42 10.66 -6.49 6.64
CA ASP A 42 11.18 -6.14 7.97
C ASP A 42 11.43 -4.64 8.16
N VAL A 43 11.25 -3.85 7.11
CA VAL A 43 11.49 -2.41 7.16
C VAL A 43 10.17 -1.67 6.98
N PRO A 44 10.10 -0.38 7.29
CA PRO A 44 8.87 0.37 7.07
C PRO A 44 8.44 0.31 5.61
N PHE A 45 7.15 0.14 5.40
CA PHE A 45 6.57 0.11 4.07
C PHE A 45 5.11 0.59 4.14
N VAL A 46 4.56 0.94 2.97
CA VAL A 46 3.17 1.38 2.89
C VAL A 46 2.61 0.98 1.54
N ILE A 47 1.31 0.67 1.53
CA ILE A 47 0.56 0.42 0.30
C ILE A 47 -0.18 1.70 -0.05
N THR A 48 0.00 2.16 -1.28
CA THR A 48 -0.68 3.32 -1.80
C THR A 48 -1.06 3.05 -3.26
N SER A 49 -1.39 4.08 -4.01
CA SER A 49 -1.79 3.89 -5.40
C SER A 49 -1.32 5.05 -6.26
N VAL A 50 -1.23 4.77 -7.56
CA VAL A 50 -0.99 5.78 -8.58
C VAL A 50 -2.08 5.64 -9.64
N PRO A 51 -2.39 6.73 -10.38
CA PRO A 51 -3.35 6.62 -11.47
C PRO A 51 -2.87 5.64 -12.53
N ASP A 52 -3.80 4.89 -13.11
CA ASP A 52 -3.49 3.90 -14.14
C ASP A 52 -4.59 3.93 -15.20
N ARG A 53 -4.20 3.99 -16.47
CA ARG A 53 -5.15 4.12 -17.58
C ARG A 53 -6.10 2.93 -17.69
N ARG A 54 -5.58 1.73 -17.44
CA ARG A 54 -6.40 0.51 -17.61
C ARG A 54 -7.16 0.18 -16.36
N LEU A 55 -6.54 0.36 -15.20
CA LEU A 55 -7.08 -0.11 -13.94
C LEU A 55 -7.82 0.97 -13.16
N GLY A 56 -7.68 2.23 -13.54
CA GLY A 56 -8.12 3.37 -12.75
C GLY A 56 -7.08 3.75 -11.72
N GLN A 57 -6.74 2.81 -10.85
CA GLN A 57 -5.64 2.96 -9.89
C GLN A 57 -4.79 1.71 -9.90
N ALA A 58 -3.49 1.86 -9.73
CA ALA A 58 -2.57 0.74 -9.61
C ALA A 58 -2.01 0.68 -8.21
N VAL A 59 -2.08 -0.48 -7.59
CA VAL A 59 -1.55 -0.69 -6.24
C VAL A 59 -0.04 -0.53 -6.30
N THR A 60 0.51 0.27 -5.39
CA THR A 60 1.93 0.58 -5.34
C THR A 60 2.45 0.34 -3.93
N LEU A 61 3.54 -0.42 -3.83
CA LEU A 61 4.22 -0.69 -2.57
C LEU A 61 5.45 0.21 -2.47
N LEU A 62 5.50 1.03 -1.43
CA LEU A 62 6.68 1.85 -1.11
C LEU A 62 7.42 1.20 0.04
N ILE A 63 8.71 0.96 -0.14
CA ILE A 63 9.55 0.32 0.87
C ILE A 63 10.68 1.27 1.25
N GLU A 64 10.84 1.50 2.56
CA GLU A 64 11.91 2.36 3.05
C GLU A 64 13.22 1.58 3.06
N GLY A 65 14.25 2.15 2.43
CA GLY A 65 15.56 1.54 2.37
C GLY A 65 15.79 0.83 1.03
N ARG A 66 16.74 -0.06 1.01
CA ARG A 66 17.13 -0.78 -0.19
C ARG A 66 17.12 -2.27 0.09
N LEU A 67 16.11 -2.96 -0.42
CA LEU A 67 15.99 -4.40 -0.32
C LEU A 67 16.18 -5.02 -1.70
N HIS A 68 16.44 -6.31 -1.73
CA HIS A 68 16.60 -7.04 -2.98
C HIS A 68 15.22 -7.20 -3.62
N LEU A 69 14.98 -6.47 -4.70
CA LEU A 69 13.66 -6.41 -5.34
C LEU A 69 13.15 -7.79 -5.76
N THR A 70 13.99 -8.58 -6.41
CA THR A 70 13.61 -9.92 -6.87
C THR A 70 13.16 -10.82 -5.73
N ALA A 71 13.88 -10.74 -4.59
CA ALA A 71 13.53 -11.55 -3.42
C ALA A 71 12.18 -11.11 -2.84
N ILE A 72 11.94 -9.80 -2.78
CA ILE A 72 10.67 -9.28 -2.28
C ILE A 72 9.51 -9.69 -3.20
N GLU A 73 9.70 -9.57 -4.51
CA GLU A 73 8.68 -9.98 -5.47
C GLU A 73 8.34 -11.46 -5.33
N GLY A 74 9.35 -12.30 -5.16
CA GLY A 74 9.14 -13.73 -4.98
C GLY A 74 8.32 -14.05 -3.74
N ARG A 75 8.61 -13.36 -2.62
CA ARG A 75 7.85 -13.55 -1.39
C ARG A 75 6.41 -13.10 -1.54
N ILE A 76 6.19 -11.97 -2.20
CA ILE A 76 4.84 -11.46 -2.44
C ILE A 76 4.05 -12.43 -3.30
N GLN A 77 4.66 -12.96 -4.36
CA GLN A 77 3.99 -13.92 -5.24
C GLN A 77 3.61 -15.20 -4.52
N ALA A 78 4.37 -15.59 -3.51
CA ALA A 78 4.07 -16.79 -2.74
C ALA A 78 2.87 -16.60 -1.80
N VAL A 79 2.54 -15.37 -1.43
CA VAL A 79 1.53 -15.07 -0.41
C VAL A 79 0.26 -14.46 -0.99
N LEU A 80 0.38 -13.59 -1.99
CA LEU A 80 -0.77 -12.87 -2.54
C LEU A 80 -1.18 -13.44 -3.90
N GLU A 81 -2.47 -13.49 -4.13
CA GLU A 81 -3.04 -13.88 -5.41
C GLU A 81 -2.66 -12.85 -6.49
N PRO A 82 -2.57 -13.25 -7.77
CA PRO A 82 -2.13 -12.34 -8.83
C PRO A 82 -2.91 -11.03 -8.90
N TYR A 83 -4.24 -11.08 -8.72
CA TYR A 83 -5.07 -9.88 -8.80
C TYR A 83 -4.93 -8.98 -7.58
N TYR A 84 -4.30 -9.47 -6.51
CA TYR A 84 -4.16 -8.75 -5.24
C TYR A 84 -2.74 -8.26 -4.99
N ARG A 85 -1.85 -8.40 -5.97
CA ARG A 85 -0.43 -8.00 -5.83
C ARG A 85 -0.22 -6.55 -6.20
N PRO A 86 0.74 -5.87 -5.55
CA PRO A 86 1.14 -4.54 -6.01
C PRO A 86 1.65 -4.60 -7.45
N LYS A 87 1.20 -3.66 -8.28
CA LYS A 87 1.68 -3.55 -9.65
C LYS A 87 3.06 -2.92 -9.70
N TYR A 88 3.33 -1.99 -8.80
CA TYR A 88 4.61 -1.30 -8.73
C TYR A 88 5.21 -1.44 -7.34
N ILE A 89 6.52 -1.62 -7.28
CA ILE A 89 7.29 -1.65 -6.03
C ILE A 89 8.38 -0.61 -6.18
N ARG A 90 8.45 0.32 -5.22
CA ARG A 90 9.44 1.40 -5.26
C ARG A 90 10.16 1.48 -3.92
N MET A 91 11.48 1.60 -3.98
CA MET A 91 12.31 1.83 -2.81
C MET A 91 12.42 3.33 -2.59
N VAL A 92 12.25 3.77 -1.35
CA VAL A 92 12.33 5.19 -1.00
C VAL A 92 13.27 5.38 0.19
N ASN A 93 13.78 6.59 0.37
CA ASN A 93 14.67 6.87 1.49
C ASN A 93 13.91 6.89 2.82
N HIS A 94 12.74 7.49 2.83
CA HIS A 94 11.91 7.58 4.03
C HIS A 94 10.44 7.53 3.65
N ILE A 95 9.67 6.76 4.41
CA ILE A 95 8.22 6.79 4.31
C ILE A 95 7.73 8.06 5.00
N PRO A 96 6.99 8.94 4.30
CA PRO A 96 6.47 10.16 4.93
C PRO A 96 5.62 9.86 6.17
N ARG A 97 5.85 10.63 7.24
CA ARG A 97 5.13 10.46 8.49
C ARG A 97 4.62 11.79 8.99
N THR A 98 3.57 11.72 9.82
CA THR A 98 3.04 12.89 10.51
C THR A 98 3.93 13.24 11.69
N GLU A 99 3.66 14.39 12.31
CA GLU A 99 4.40 14.82 13.50
C GLU A 99 4.33 13.79 14.63
N ASN A 100 3.24 13.02 14.68
CA ASN A 100 3.05 12.00 15.71
C ASN A 100 3.70 10.66 15.34
N GLY A 101 4.45 10.61 14.25
CA GLY A 101 5.14 9.40 13.84
C GLY A 101 4.28 8.40 13.07
N LYS A 102 3.05 8.73 12.76
CA LYS A 102 2.17 7.87 11.98
C LYS A 102 2.43 8.06 10.49
N ILE A 103 2.13 7.03 9.69
CA ILE A 103 2.27 7.14 8.23
C ILE A 103 1.36 8.24 7.71
N ASN A 104 1.94 9.17 6.94
CA ASN A 104 1.19 10.23 6.28
C ASN A 104 0.79 9.72 4.90
N ARG A 105 -0.42 9.17 4.81
CA ARG A 105 -0.87 8.50 3.59
C ARG A 105 -1.04 9.44 2.41
N ALA A 106 -1.43 10.69 2.65
CA ALA A 106 -1.56 11.66 1.57
C ALA A 106 -0.19 11.95 0.94
N GLU A 107 0.82 12.14 1.76
CA GLU A 107 2.18 12.38 1.26
C GLU A 107 2.77 11.15 0.60
N CYS A 108 2.44 9.95 1.09
CA CYS A 108 2.88 8.71 0.45
C CYS A 108 2.30 8.59 -0.96
N ARG A 109 1.05 8.97 -1.14
CA ARG A 109 0.41 8.95 -2.45
C ARG A 109 1.09 9.92 -3.41
N ILE A 110 1.40 11.11 -2.92
CA ILE A 110 2.11 12.11 -3.73
C ILE A 110 3.49 11.60 -4.13
N LEU A 111 4.22 11.03 -3.18
CA LEU A 111 5.55 10.46 -3.45
C LEU A 111 5.46 9.36 -4.52
N ALA A 112 4.50 8.45 -4.37
CA ALA A 112 4.32 7.37 -5.33
C ALA A 112 3.99 7.92 -6.72
N GLN A 113 3.13 8.93 -6.81
CA GLN A 113 2.79 9.54 -8.09
C GLN A 113 3.98 10.19 -8.74
N ASN A 114 4.80 10.89 -7.97
CA ASN A 114 6.00 11.54 -8.49
C ASN A 114 6.98 10.51 -9.07
N LEU A 115 7.16 9.40 -8.38
CA LEU A 115 8.03 8.32 -8.86
C LEU A 115 7.46 7.67 -10.12
N HIS A 116 6.15 7.48 -10.15
CA HIS A 116 5.47 6.86 -11.29
C HIS A 116 5.59 7.73 -12.56
N LEU A 117 5.57 9.05 -12.41
CA LEU A 117 5.68 9.99 -13.52
C LEU A 117 7.13 10.17 -14.00
N GLY A 118 8.04 9.33 -13.54
CA GLY A 118 9.41 9.38 -13.96
C GLY A 118 10.32 10.22 -13.07
N GLY A 119 9.78 10.76 -11.98
CA GLY A 119 10.58 11.43 -10.99
C GLY A 119 11.44 10.45 -10.22
N LYS A 120 12.49 10.97 -9.58
CA LYS A 120 13.37 10.14 -8.76
C LYS A 120 13.32 10.61 -7.32
N GLU A 121 13.37 9.66 -6.42
CA GLU A 121 13.54 9.93 -5.00
C GLU A 121 14.98 10.35 -4.76
N GLU A 122 15.16 11.47 -4.11
CA GLU A 122 16.51 12.00 -3.84
C GLU A 122 17.03 11.59 -2.47
#